data_c8fbf280942eefc40d8b03792c462bdd
#
_entry.id   c8fbf280942eefc40d8b03792c462bdd
#
_cell.length_a   1.000
_cell.length_b   1.000
_cell.length_c   1.000
_cell.angle_alpha   90.00
_cell.angle_beta   90.00
_cell.angle_gamma   90.00
#
_symmetry.space_group_name_H-M   'P 1'
#
loop_
_entity.id
_entity.type
_entity.pdbx_description
1 polymer ?
#
loop_
_entity_poly.entity_id
_entity_poly.type
_entity_poly.pdbx_seq_one_letter_code
_entity_poly.pdbx_strand_id
1 'polypeptide(L)'
;DAVKLGDEATVIYTSGTTGMPKGVVLTHGNFISPMLQAYDFLPLLINDPKSRSLLFLPVAHVLARFVMYCLLAGQGITAFSPDTRNLVNDIATFKPTMLLVVPRVMEKVYNAAAAKAGGGMKGRMFAWAAKQARALSKASAYVDSPLPESAVAGPGPDTTPIPDASAMPSPGPSTALKLRGRVADALVLSKVRAILGPNLHTIISGGAPLALDLANFYRGLGITLLQGYGLSETTGPISVETPQDFPPDSVGFPWPGNRMKIAPDGELLVQGISVSKGYHNLPEATAEAYVDGWFKTGDLASIDDRGHLRITGRKKELIVTAGGKNVSPEVLEESLSTHPLIANIIVV
;
A
#
# COMPACT_ATOMS: atom_id res chain seq x y z
N ASP A 1 -10.76 30.42 -21.32
CA ASP A 1 -10.21 29.24 -21.96
C ASP A 1 -10.51 28.03 -21.08
N ALA A 2 -10.89 26.90 -21.69
CA ALA A 2 -11.16 25.68 -20.95
C ALA A 2 -9.85 25.03 -20.48
N VAL A 3 -9.81 24.55 -19.24
CA VAL A 3 -8.71 23.78 -18.68
C VAL A 3 -8.51 22.49 -19.48
N LYS A 4 -7.26 22.18 -19.85
CA LYS A 4 -6.88 20.98 -20.61
C LYS A 4 -6.22 19.96 -19.68
N LEU A 5 -6.28 18.69 -20.06
CA LEU A 5 -5.61 17.61 -19.32
C LEU A 5 -4.10 17.81 -19.17
N GLY A 6 -3.47 18.48 -20.15
CA GLY A 6 -2.03 18.78 -20.13
C GLY A 6 -1.64 19.99 -19.28
N ASP A 7 -2.61 20.77 -18.78
CA ASP A 7 -2.30 21.95 -17.96
C ASP A 7 -1.85 21.52 -16.56
N GLU A 8 -0.98 22.33 -15.94
CA GLU A 8 -0.47 22.08 -14.59
C GLU A 8 -1.59 22.29 -13.57
N ALA A 9 -1.86 21.25 -12.79
CA ALA A 9 -2.87 21.28 -11.73
C ALA A 9 -2.26 21.69 -10.39
N THR A 10 -1.06 21.21 -10.10
CA THR A 10 -0.39 21.46 -8.82
C THR A 10 1.10 21.13 -8.87
N VAL A 11 1.86 21.75 -7.97
CA VAL A 11 3.24 21.36 -7.67
C VAL A 11 3.27 20.82 -6.26
N ILE A 12 3.78 19.58 -6.09
CA ILE A 12 3.94 18.95 -4.79
C ILE A 12 5.41 18.80 -4.47
N TYR A 13 5.82 19.42 -3.36
CA TYR A 13 7.21 19.35 -2.91
C TYR A 13 7.49 18.05 -2.15
N THR A 14 8.59 17.38 -2.54
CA THR A 14 9.08 16.17 -1.88
C THR A 14 10.37 16.49 -1.15
N SER A 15 10.60 15.81 -0.03
CA SER A 15 11.81 15.96 0.79
C SER A 15 13.04 15.28 0.18
N GLY A 16 13.25 15.32 -1.12
CA GLY A 16 14.29 14.63 -1.87
C GLY A 16 15.49 14.14 -1.04
N THR A 17 16.01 12.97 -1.36
CA THR A 17 17.17 12.35 -0.69
C THR A 17 18.48 13.20 -0.75
N THR A 18 18.47 14.29 -1.51
CA THR A 18 19.62 15.21 -1.70
C THR A 18 19.53 16.49 -0.85
N GLY A 19 18.60 16.58 0.08
CA GLY A 19 18.49 17.68 1.05
C GLY A 19 17.62 18.87 0.63
N MET A 20 17.52 19.21 -0.65
CA MET A 20 16.63 20.28 -1.13
C MET A 20 15.32 19.70 -1.68
N PRO A 21 14.17 20.19 -1.23
CA PRO A 21 12.88 19.74 -1.73
C PRO A 21 12.74 19.98 -3.23
N LYS A 22 12.24 19.00 -3.98
CA LYS A 22 11.93 19.11 -5.41
C LYS A 22 10.42 19.24 -5.60
N GLY A 23 9.99 20.24 -6.36
CA GLY A 23 8.58 20.43 -6.70
C GLY A 23 8.17 19.56 -7.88
N VAL A 24 7.41 18.51 -7.64
CA VAL A 24 6.88 17.62 -8.68
C VAL A 24 5.71 18.30 -9.39
N VAL A 25 5.80 18.48 -10.71
CA VAL A 25 4.76 19.10 -11.52
C VAL A 25 3.73 18.06 -11.95
N LEU A 26 2.50 18.20 -11.47
CA LEU A 26 1.39 17.30 -11.79
C LEU A 26 0.33 18.03 -12.59
N THR A 27 -0.13 17.40 -13.67
CA THR A 27 -1.16 17.93 -14.56
C THR A 27 -2.56 17.47 -14.14
N HIS A 28 -3.61 18.10 -14.70
CA HIS A 28 -4.98 17.61 -14.55
C HIS A 28 -5.12 16.17 -15.06
N GLY A 29 -4.44 15.83 -16.16
CA GLY A 29 -4.42 14.48 -16.73
C GLY A 29 -3.82 13.44 -15.79
N ASN A 30 -2.78 13.80 -15.04
CA ASN A 30 -2.16 12.88 -14.08
C ASN A 30 -3.13 12.44 -12.95
N PHE A 31 -4.11 13.27 -12.60
CA PHE A 31 -5.14 12.90 -11.63
C PHE A 31 -6.36 12.26 -12.29
N ILE A 32 -6.89 12.85 -13.36
CA ILE A 32 -8.15 12.44 -13.96
C ILE A 32 -8.02 11.07 -14.64
N SER A 33 -6.93 10.84 -15.41
CA SER A 33 -6.79 9.60 -16.17
C SER A 33 -6.71 8.36 -15.26
N PRO A 34 -5.85 8.28 -14.23
CA PRO A 34 -5.83 7.13 -13.35
C PRO A 34 -7.08 7.05 -12.45
N MET A 35 -7.73 8.18 -12.12
CA MET A 35 -9.00 8.17 -11.40
C MET A 35 -10.11 7.48 -12.22
N LEU A 36 -10.18 7.73 -13.52
CA LEU A 36 -11.14 7.05 -14.39
C LEU A 36 -10.87 5.54 -14.47
N GLN A 37 -9.61 5.12 -14.45
CA GLN A 37 -9.26 3.70 -14.42
C GLN A 37 -9.64 3.01 -13.09
N ALA A 38 -9.72 3.78 -11.99
CA ALA A 38 -10.13 3.24 -10.69
C ALA A 38 -11.58 2.71 -10.70
N TYR A 39 -12.43 3.19 -11.60
CA TYR A 39 -13.83 2.79 -11.70
C TYR A 39 -14.00 1.27 -11.90
N ASP A 40 -13.17 0.68 -12.75
CA ASP A 40 -13.19 -0.75 -13.05
C ASP A 40 -12.12 -1.53 -12.27
N PHE A 41 -10.94 -0.93 -12.08
CA PHE A 41 -9.80 -1.59 -11.46
C PHE A 41 -9.93 -1.72 -9.94
N LEU A 42 -10.42 -0.67 -9.27
CA LEU A 42 -10.60 -0.65 -7.81
C LEU A 42 -11.97 -0.01 -7.46
N PRO A 43 -13.07 -0.67 -7.83
CA PRO A 43 -14.42 -0.09 -7.75
C PRO A 43 -14.82 0.34 -6.34
N LEU A 44 -14.23 -0.25 -5.30
CA LEU A 44 -14.48 0.16 -3.91
C LEU A 44 -14.14 1.63 -3.62
N LEU A 45 -13.28 2.28 -4.42
CA LEU A 45 -12.96 3.70 -4.28
C LEU A 45 -14.01 4.62 -4.87
N ILE A 46 -14.66 4.21 -5.97
CA ILE A 46 -15.52 5.11 -6.77
C ILE A 46 -16.93 4.54 -6.95
N ASN A 47 -17.06 3.25 -7.21
CA ASN A 47 -18.29 2.62 -7.68
C ASN A 47 -19.05 1.83 -6.60
N ASP A 48 -18.86 2.15 -5.34
CA ASP A 48 -19.59 1.52 -4.22
C ASP A 48 -20.42 2.56 -3.45
N PRO A 49 -21.77 2.63 -3.66
CA PRO A 49 -22.63 3.59 -2.95
C PRO A 49 -22.75 3.31 -1.45
N LYS A 50 -22.34 2.14 -0.99
CA LYS A 50 -22.29 1.79 0.44
C LYS A 50 -20.97 2.12 1.09
N SER A 51 -19.96 2.52 0.31
CA SER A 51 -18.65 2.89 0.82
C SER A 51 -18.74 4.11 1.73
N ARG A 52 -18.09 4.01 2.88
CA ARG A 52 -17.95 5.09 3.85
C ARG A 52 -16.47 5.25 4.18
N SER A 53 -15.87 6.30 3.68
CA SER A 53 -14.43 6.55 3.82
C SER A 53 -14.15 7.72 4.75
N LEU A 54 -13.33 7.49 5.77
CA LEU A 54 -12.85 8.54 6.66
C LEU A 54 -11.42 8.91 6.26
N LEU A 55 -11.24 10.10 5.72
CA LEU A 55 -9.94 10.62 5.29
C LEU A 55 -9.35 11.51 6.38
N PHE A 56 -8.19 11.14 6.89
CA PHE A 56 -7.46 11.85 7.93
C PHE A 56 -5.99 12.12 7.57
N LEU A 57 -5.54 11.56 6.44
CA LEU A 57 -4.20 11.84 5.93
C LEU A 57 -4.17 13.25 5.30
N PRO A 58 -3.05 13.98 5.45
CA PRO A 58 -2.92 15.32 4.88
C PRO A 58 -3.03 15.32 3.36
N VAL A 59 -4.00 16.05 2.81
CA VAL A 59 -4.20 16.20 1.35
C VAL A 59 -3.09 17.01 0.66
N ALA A 60 -2.13 17.54 1.41
CA ALA A 60 -0.89 18.07 0.89
C ALA A 60 -0.01 16.98 0.24
N HIS A 61 -0.13 15.74 0.74
CA HIS A 61 0.53 14.59 0.14
C HIS A 61 -0.29 13.99 -1.00
N VAL A 62 0.40 13.58 -2.05
CA VAL A 62 -0.21 13.11 -3.31
C VAL A 62 -1.16 11.95 -3.12
N LEU A 63 -0.82 10.95 -2.29
CA LEU A 63 -1.64 9.76 -2.06
C LEU A 63 -3.02 10.13 -1.50
N ALA A 64 -3.06 10.94 -0.43
CA ALA A 64 -4.32 11.37 0.18
C ALA A 64 -5.14 12.24 -0.78
N ARG A 65 -4.47 13.10 -1.57
CA ARG A 65 -5.12 13.95 -2.56
C ARG A 65 -5.71 13.14 -3.70
N PHE A 66 -4.99 12.18 -4.25
CA PHE A 66 -5.49 11.29 -5.29
C PHE A 66 -6.71 10.50 -4.82
N VAL A 67 -6.61 9.85 -3.66
CA VAL A 67 -7.74 9.09 -3.09
C VAL A 67 -8.91 10.01 -2.78
N MET A 68 -8.67 11.22 -2.28
CA MET A 68 -9.74 12.22 -2.09
C MET A 68 -10.49 12.51 -3.40
N TYR A 69 -9.78 12.70 -4.52
CA TYR A 69 -10.43 12.92 -5.81
C TYR A 69 -11.24 11.71 -6.26
N CYS A 70 -10.72 10.49 -6.09
CA CYS A 70 -11.48 9.26 -6.36
C CYS A 70 -12.78 9.20 -5.53
N LEU A 71 -12.68 9.48 -4.23
CA LEU A 71 -13.82 9.45 -3.32
C LEU A 71 -14.86 10.54 -3.61
N LEU A 72 -14.41 11.74 -3.99
CA LEU A 72 -15.33 12.85 -4.36
C LEU A 72 -16.00 12.63 -5.72
N ALA A 73 -15.33 11.94 -6.64
CA ALA A 73 -15.91 11.52 -7.91
C ALA A 73 -16.84 10.30 -7.76
N GLY A 74 -16.72 9.59 -6.64
CA GLY A 74 -17.40 8.34 -6.36
C GLY A 74 -18.82 8.52 -5.84
N GLN A 75 -19.46 7.37 -5.58
CA GLN A 75 -20.84 7.29 -5.08
C GLN A 75 -20.93 7.15 -3.55
N GLY A 76 -19.82 6.90 -2.88
CA GLY A 76 -19.74 6.68 -1.42
C GLY A 76 -19.83 7.96 -0.60
N ILE A 77 -19.86 7.81 0.70
CA ILE A 77 -19.86 8.91 1.66
C ILE A 77 -18.44 9.11 2.18
N THR A 78 -17.91 10.33 2.03
CA THR A 78 -16.58 10.69 2.53
C THR A 78 -16.70 11.69 3.69
N ALA A 79 -16.01 11.38 4.79
CA ALA A 79 -15.82 12.32 5.89
C ALA A 79 -14.33 12.65 6.05
N PHE A 80 -14.06 13.83 6.61
CA PHE A 80 -12.70 14.31 6.88
C PHE A 80 -12.50 14.42 8.39
N SER A 81 -11.41 13.85 8.90
CA SER A 81 -10.96 14.03 10.28
C SER A 81 -9.73 14.96 10.27
N PRO A 82 -9.85 16.19 10.75
CA PRO A 82 -8.77 17.17 10.68
C PRO A 82 -7.70 16.95 11.76
N ASP A 83 -8.02 16.19 12.82
CA ASP A 83 -7.14 15.98 13.98
C ASP A 83 -7.02 14.49 14.30
N THR A 84 -5.84 13.94 14.03
CA THR A 84 -5.55 12.52 14.30
C THR A 84 -5.63 12.14 15.79
N ARG A 85 -5.64 13.11 16.72
CA ARG A 85 -5.87 12.87 18.16
C ARG A 85 -7.29 12.39 18.43
N ASN A 86 -8.25 12.81 17.62
CA ASN A 86 -9.66 12.45 17.74
C ASN A 86 -10.04 11.27 16.85
N LEU A 87 -9.10 10.70 16.09
CA LEU A 87 -9.36 9.69 15.06
C LEU A 87 -10.19 8.50 15.57
N VAL A 88 -9.94 8.01 16.78
CA VAL A 88 -10.68 6.87 17.36
C VAL A 88 -12.17 7.23 17.57
N ASN A 89 -12.45 8.45 18.05
CA ASN A 89 -13.82 8.93 18.22
C ASN A 89 -14.53 9.16 16.89
N ASP A 90 -13.79 9.70 15.91
CA ASP A 90 -14.30 9.95 14.56
C ASP A 90 -14.63 8.62 13.86
N ILE A 91 -13.78 7.59 13.99
CA ILE A 91 -14.04 6.23 13.52
C ILE A 91 -15.31 5.64 14.20
N ALA A 92 -15.40 5.77 15.52
CA ALA A 92 -16.54 5.25 16.27
C ALA A 92 -17.87 5.90 15.86
N THR A 93 -17.83 7.21 15.57
CA THR A 93 -19.01 8.00 15.19
C THR A 93 -19.39 7.78 13.72
N PHE A 94 -18.42 7.89 12.82
CA PHE A 94 -18.65 7.80 11.39
C PHE A 94 -18.85 6.37 10.90
N LYS A 95 -18.25 5.37 11.59
CA LYS A 95 -18.31 3.93 11.27
C LYS A 95 -17.91 3.66 9.81
N PRO A 96 -16.66 3.95 9.43
CA PRO A 96 -16.19 3.74 8.07
C PRO A 96 -16.22 2.27 7.66
N THR A 97 -16.40 2.02 6.37
CA THR A 97 -16.27 0.70 5.75
C THR A 97 -14.87 0.50 5.17
N MET A 98 -14.23 1.61 4.82
CA MET A 98 -12.89 1.65 4.24
C MET A 98 -12.04 2.75 4.90
N LEU A 99 -10.75 2.48 5.08
CA LEU A 99 -9.75 3.45 5.54
C LEU A 99 -8.53 3.45 4.62
N LEU A 100 -8.07 4.66 4.26
CA LEU A 100 -6.72 4.86 3.74
C LEU A 100 -5.78 5.16 4.90
N VAL A 101 -4.74 4.37 5.05
CA VAL A 101 -3.79 4.51 6.17
C VAL A 101 -2.34 4.44 5.70
N VAL A 102 -1.44 4.93 6.53
CA VAL A 102 -0.01 4.60 6.44
C VAL A 102 0.33 3.54 7.49
N PRO A 103 1.37 2.70 7.28
CA PRO A 103 1.74 1.61 8.20
C PRO A 103 1.84 2.01 9.67
N ARG A 104 2.36 3.20 9.93
CA ARG A 104 2.49 3.74 11.30
C ARG A 104 1.19 3.83 12.09
N VAL A 105 0.07 4.05 11.41
CA VAL A 105 -1.26 4.06 12.06
C VAL A 105 -1.64 2.64 12.48
N MET A 106 -1.38 1.66 11.64
CA MET A 106 -1.64 0.26 11.92
C MET A 106 -0.78 -0.24 13.10
N GLU A 107 0.50 0.11 13.12
CA GLU A 107 1.39 -0.18 14.27
C GLU A 107 0.85 0.40 15.58
N LYS A 108 0.43 1.68 15.57
CA LYS A 108 -0.14 2.33 16.75
C LYS A 108 -1.38 1.60 17.26
N VAL A 109 -2.28 1.19 16.38
CA VAL A 109 -3.49 0.44 16.77
C VAL A 109 -3.13 -0.93 17.34
N TYR A 110 -2.22 -1.66 16.70
CA TYR A 110 -1.73 -2.95 17.20
C TYR A 110 -1.08 -2.81 18.58
N ASN A 111 -0.16 -1.86 18.73
CA ASN A 111 0.56 -1.62 19.98
C ASN A 111 -0.38 -1.15 21.10
N ALA A 112 -1.36 -0.29 20.80
CA ALA A 112 -2.37 0.14 21.77
C ALA A 112 -3.25 -1.04 22.24
N ALA A 113 -3.63 -1.93 21.33
CA ALA A 113 -4.38 -3.14 21.69
C ALA A 113 -3.54 -4.09 22.56
N ALA A 114 -2.26 -4.29 22.22
CA ALA A 114 -1.32 -5.10 23.00
C ALA A 114 -1.09 -4.49 24.41
N ALA A 115 -0.85 -3.19 24.49
CA ALA A 115 -0.67 -2.47 25.76
C ALA A 115 -1.93 -2.54 26.64
N LYS A 116 -3.13 -2.41 26.05
CA LYS A 116 -4.40 -2.56 26.79
C LYS A 116 -4.60 -3.99 27.32
N ALA A 117 -4.10 -5.00 26.64
CA ALA A 117 -4.08 -6.36 27.14
C ALA A 117 -3.13 -6.52 28.33
N GLY A 118 -2.06 -5.70 28.38
CA GLY A 118 -1.10 -5.69 29.47
C GLY A 118 -0.29 -6.97 29.59
N GLY A 119 0.26 -7.20 30.79
CA GLY A 119 0.99 -8.43 31.12
C GLY A 119 0.06 -9.56 31.61
N GLY A 120 0.67 -10.65 32.04
CA GLY A 120 -0.04 -11.79 32.61
C GLY A 120 -0.90 -12.58 31.63
N MET A 121 -2.05 -13.07 32.09
CA MET A 121 -2.89 -13.97 31.29
C MET A 121 -3.51 -13.27 30.08
N LYS A 122 -3.96 -12.02 30.21
CA LYS A 122 -4.57 -11.25 29.11
C LYS A 122 -3.57 -10.96 28.00
N GLY A 123 -2.33 -10.56 28.34
CA GLY A 123 -1.27 -10.36 27.36
C GLY A 123 -0.89 -11.65 26.64
N ARG A 124 -0.78 -12.77 27.37
CA ARG A 124 -0.54 -14.10 26.75
C ARG A 124 -1.67 -14.50 25.80
N MET A 125 -2.91 -14.20 26.16
CA MET A 125 -4.09 -14.47 25.32
C MET A 125 -4.09 -13.60 24.06
N PHE A 126 -3.71 -12.31 24.17
CA PHE A 126 -3.55 -11.43 23.01
C PHE A 126 -2.46 -11.95 22.07
N ALA A 127 -1.28 -12.28 22.59
CA ALA A 127 -0.16 -12.81 21.79
C ALA A 127 -0.55 -14.11 21.07
N TRP A 128 -1.25 -15.02 21.79
CA TRP A 128 -1.79 -16.24 21.19
C TRP A 128 -2.79 -15.95 20.06
N ALA A 129 -3.75 -15.06 20.28
CA ALA A 129 -4.74 -14.70 19.29
C ALA A 129 -4.10 -14.03 18.05
N ALA A 130 -3.14 -13.14 18.25
CA ALA A 130 -2.37 -12.53 17.17
C ALA A 130 -1.60 -13.59 16.34
N LYS A 131 -1.02 -14.61 17.01
CA LYS A 131 -0.39 -15.74 16.32
C LYS A 131 -1.39 -16.54 15.49
N GLN A 132 -2.62 -16.78 15.99
CA GLN A 132 -3.65 -17.47 15.20
C GLN A 132 -4.09 -16.63 13.98
N ALA A 133 -4.26 -15.32 14.14
CA ALA A 133 -4.60 -14.41 13.05
C ALA A 133 -3.54 -14.47 11.93
N ARG A 134 -2.25 -14.33 12.26
CA ARG A 134 -1.15 -14.46 11.30
C ARG A 134 -1.11 -15.82 10.60
N ALA A 135 -1.32 -16.90 11.36
CA ALA A 135 -1.34 -18.25 10.81
C ALA A 135 -2.52 -18.46 9.83
N LEU A 136 -3.70 -17.92 10.15
CA LEU A 136 -4.86 -17.94 9.26
C LEU A 136 -4.58 -17.19 7.97
N SER A 137 -4.03 -15.96 8.06
CA SER A 137 -3.67 -15.18 6.88
C SER A 137 -2.69 -15.96 5.99
N LYS A 138 -1.58 -16.45 6.56
CA LYS A 138 -0.57 -17.24 5.82
C LYS A 138 -1.14 -18.47 5.15
N ALA A 139 -2.09 -19.15 5.78
CA ALA A 139 -2.72 -20.36 5.23
C ALA A 139 -3.83 -20.05 4.20
N SER A 140 -4.36 -18.83 4.20
CA SER A 140 -5.39 -18.37 3.25
C SER A 140 -4.79 -17.61 2.07
N ALA A 141 -3.48 -17.42 2.03
CA ALA A 141 -2.78 -16.47 1.19
C ALA A 141 -2.71 -16.83 -0.31
N TYR A 142 -3.49 -17.77 -0.80
CA TYR A 142 -3.63 -18.00 -2.22
C TYR A 142 -5.01 -18.62 -2.51
N VAL A 143 -5.95 -17.78 -2.87
CA VAL A 143 -7.16 -18.21 -3.58
C VAL A 143 -6.98 -17.77 -5.02
N ASP A 144 -7.01 -18.73 -5.95
CA ASP A 144 -6.99 -18.47 -7.38
C ASP A 144 -8.21 -17.60 -7.75
N SER A 145 -7.98 -16.32 -7.97
CA SER A 145 -8.93 -15.48 -8.67
C SER A 145 -8.28 -15.03 -9.97
N PRO A 146 -8.96 -15.11 -11.11
CA PRO A 146 -8.44 -14.56 -12.36
C PRO A 146 -8.19 -13.06 -12.18
N LEU A 147 -7.07 -12.59 -12.73
CA LEU A 147 -6.78 -11.16 -12.79
C LEU A 147 -7.94 -10.42 -13.45
N PRO A 148 -8.32 -9.23 -12.98
CA PRO A 148 -9.27 -8.41 -13.73
C PRO A 148 -8.72 -8.15 -15.14
N GLU A 149 -9.56 -8.28 -16.15
CA GLU A 149 -9.17 -8.10 -17.57
C GLU A 149 -8.46 -6.75 -17.82
N SER A 150 -8.78 -5.74 -17.02
CA SER A 150 -8.15 -4.41 -17.04
C SER A 150 -6.68 -4.42 -16.56
N ALA A 151 -6.26 -5.39 -15.75
CA ALA A 151 -4.86 -5.56 -15.35
C ALA A 151 -4.02 -6.23 -16.47
N VAL A 152 -4.68 -6.88 -17.42
CA VAL A 152 -4.07 -7.55 -18.59
C VAL A 152 -4.01 -6.60 -19.80
N ALA A 153 -4.08 -5.29 -19.60
CA ALA A 153 -3.92 -4.32 -20.69
C ALA A 153 -2.56 -4.54 -21.36
N GLY A 154 -2.63 -5.13 -22.54
CA GLY A 154 -1.67 -5.82 -23.34
C GLY A 154 -0.20 -5.41 -23.25
N PRO A 155 0.70 -6.38 -23.39
CA PRO A 155 2.12 -6.11 -23.44
C PRO A 155 2.43 -5.22 -24.63
N GLY A 156 2.97 -4.03 -24.37
CA GLY A 156 3.78 -3.37 -25.39
C GLY A 156 4.99 -4.28 -25.68
N PRO A 157 5.67 -4.11 -26.82
CA PRO A 157 6.74 -5.01 -27.27
C PRO A 157 7.91 -5.21 -26.29
N ASP A 158 7.98 -4.44 -25.22
CA ASP A 158 9.04 -4.48 -24.19
C ASP A 158 8.56 -4.90 -22.79
N THR A 159 7.33 -5.40 -22.64
CA THR A 159 6.88 -5.91 -21.34
C THR A 159 7.02 -7.42 -21.29
N THR A 160 7.65 -7.94 -20.22
CA THR A 160 7.64 -9.38 -19.93
C THR A 160 6.19 -9.88 -19.92
N PRO A 161 5.86 -10.96 -20.66
CA PRO A 161 4.53 -11.55 -20.62
C PRO A 161 4.18 -11.92 -19.18
N ILE A 162 2.95 -11.60 -18.75
CA ILE A 162 2.41 -12.13 -17.50
C ILE A 162 2.24 -13.65 -17.75
N PRO A 163 2.97 -14.51 -17.02
CA PRO A 163 2.84 -15.95 -17.21
C PRO A 163 1.44 -16.44 -16.85
N ASP A 164 1.02 -17.49 -17.52
CA ASP A 164 -0.25 -18.19 -17.28
C ASP A 164 -0.38 -18.57 -15.80
N ALA A 165 -1.44 -18.07 -15.14
CA ALA A 165 -1.65 -18.15 -13.71
C ALA A 165 -2.10 -19.54 -13.26
N SER A 166 -1.36 -20.59 -13.62
CA SER A 166 -1.56 -21.96 -13.12
C SER A 166 -0.77 -22.25 -11.84
N ALA A 167 -0.68 -21.28 -10.92
CA ALA A 167 -0.07 -21.51 -9.62
C ALA A 167 -0.93 -22.47 -8.79
N MET A 168 -0.30 -23.50 -8.21
CA MET A 168 -0.97 -24.51 -7.39
C MET A 168 -1.76 -23.87 -6.25
N PRO A 169 -3.05 -24.22 -6.06
CA PRO A 169 -3.84 -23.71 -4.96
C PRO A 169 -3.21 -24.12 -3.63
N SER A 170 -3.05 -23.17 -2.71
CA SER A 170 -2.70 -23.48 -1.33
C SER A 170 -3.80 -24.35 -0.72
N PRO A 171 -3.47 -25.41 0.03
CA PRO A 171 -4.48 -26.33 0.60
C PRO A 171 -5.44 -25.66 1.58
N GLY A 172 -5.34 -24.34 1.77
CA GLY A 172 -6.15 -23.57 2.69
C GLY A 172 -5.90 -23.91 4.17
N PRO A 173 -6.47 -23.15 5.09
CA PRO A 173 -6.28 -23.38 6.52
C PRO A 173 -6.96 -24.67 6.98
N SER A 174 -6.25 -25.50 7.75
CA SER A 174 -6.77 -26.74 8.34
C SER A 174 -7.98 -26.47 9.24
N THR A 175 -8.85 -27.46 9.42
CA THR A 175 -10.03 -27.39 10.30
C THR A 175 -9.63 -26.98 11.73
N ALA A 176 -8.52 -27.52 12.24
CA ALA A 176 -8.01 -27.16 13.57
C ALA A 176 -7.59 -25.69 13.64
N LEU A 177 -6.95 -25.14 12.60
CA LEU A 177 -6.57 -23.72 12.54
C LEU A 177 -7.81 -22.81 12.44
N LYS A 178 -8.81 -23.18 11.62
CA LYS A 178 -10.09 -22.47 11.55
C LYS A 178 -10.80 -22.42 12.91
N LEU A 179 -10.83 -23.53 13.66
CA LEU A 179 -11.43 -23.58 14.99
C LEU A 179 -10.68 -22.67 15.99
N ARG A 180 -9.35 -22.76 16.03
CA ARG A 180 -8.51 -21.88 16.88
C ARG A 180 -8.70 -20.41 16.51
N GLY A 181 -8.82 -20.09 15.24
CA GLY A 181 -9.12 -18.76 14.76
C GLY A 181 -10.48 -18.23 15.25
N ARG A 182 -11.53 -19.04 15.21
CA ARG A 182 -12.84 -18.68 15.77
C ARG A 182 -12.78 -18.39 17.27
N VAL A 183 -12.04 -19.19 18.03
CA VAL A 183 -11.85 -18.97 19.48
C VAL A 183 -11.05 -17.68 19.70
N ALA A 184 -9.97 -17.46 18.95
CA ALA A 184 -9.17 -16.24 19.03
C ALA A 184 -10.02 -15.01 18.68
N ASP A 185 -10.88 -15.12 17.70
CA ASP A 185 -11.80 -14.06 17.28
C ASP A 185 -12.79 -13.70 18.41
N ALA A 186 -13.51 -14.67 18.96
CA ALA A 186 -14.48 -14.44 20.01
C ALA A 186 -13.87 -13.82 21.28
N LEU A 187 -12.65 -14.22 21.63
CA LEU A 187 -12.00 -13.77 22.86
C LEU A 187 -11.29 -12.41 22.71
N VAL A 188 -10.65 -12.16 21.56
CA VAL A 188 -9.69 -11.04 21.39
C VAL A 188 -9.91 -10.25 20.11
N LEU A 189 -9.90 -10.92 18.93
CA LEU A 189 -9.73 -10.22 17.65
C LEU A 189 -10.95 -9.35 17.30
N SER A 190 -12.16 -9.78 17.68
CA SER A 190 -13.38 -8.98 17.57
C SER A 190 -13.29 -7.64 18.31
N LYS A 191 -12.58 -7.59 19.44
CA LYS A 191 -12.37 -6.35 20.21
C LYS A 191 -11.39 -5.42 19.52
N VAL A 192 -10.38 -5.97 18.85
CA VAL A 192 -9.45 -5.18 18.03
C VAL A 192 -10.17 -4.59 16.83
N ARG A 193 -11.03 -5.38 16.14
CA ARG A 193 -11.85 -4.86 15.04
C ARG A 193 -12.79 -3.75 15.50
N ALA A 194 -13.37 -3.86 16.69
CA ALA A 194 -14.25 -2.84 17.24
C ALA A 194 -13.56 -1.47 17.42
N ILE A 195 -12.24 -1.45 17.68
CA ILE A 195 -11.44 -0.21 17.77
C ILE A 195 -11.29 0.43 16.37
N LEU A 196 -11.14 -0.40 15.34
CA LEU A 196 -11.02 0.04 13.94
C LEU A 196 -12.37 0.46 13.33
N GLY A 197 -13.47 0.17 14.01
CA GLY A 197 -14.83 0.44 13.56
C GLY A 197 -15.61 -0.82 13.21
N PRO A 198 -16.88 -0.89 13.61
CA PRO A 198 -17.70 -2.12 13.49
C PRO A 198 -17.98 -2.50 12.03
N ASN A 199 -17.89 -1.55 11.10
CA ASN A 199 -18.23 -1.75 9.69
C ASN A 199 -16.98 -1.83 8.81
N LEU A 200 -15.77 -1.68 9.39
CA LEU A 200 -14.53 -1.68 8.62
C LEU A 200 -14.22 -3.08 8.07
N HIS A 201 -14.20 -3.21 6.77
CA HIS A 201 -13.83 -4.44 6.06
C HIS A 201 -12.66 -4.26 5.11
N THR A 202 -12.28 -3.00 4.76
CA THR A 202 -11.18 -2.74 3.83
C THR A 202 -10.24 -1.68 4.38
N ILE A 203 -8.95 -1.96 4.29
CA ILE A 203 -7.87 -1.01 4.54
C ILE A 203 -7.02 -0.94 3.29
N ILE A 204 -6.70 0.28 2.84
CA ILE A 204 -5.69 0.54 1.81
C ILE A 204 -4.49 1.14 2.52
N SER A 205 -3.33 0.52 2.38
CA SER A 205 -2.07 0.96 2.98
C SER A 205 -1.06 1.36 1.93
N GLY A 206 -0.40 2.50 2.12
CA GLY A 206 0.65 2.97 1.21
C GLY A 206 1.52 4.06 1.82
N GLY A 207 2.48 4.55 1.04
CA GLY A 207 3.37 5.65 1.43
C GLY A 207 4.54 5.27 2.34
N ALA A 208 4.62 4.02 2.79
CA ALA A 208 5.77 3.44 3.50
C ALA A 208 5.66 1.91 3.45
N PRO A 209 6.76 1.16 3.67
CA PRO A 209 6.74 -0.29 3.81
C PRO A 209 5.86 -0.74 4.97
N LEU A 210 5.17 -1.86 4.77
CA LEU A 210 4.33 -2.48 5.78
C LEU A 210 4.91 -3.83 6.19
N ALA A 211 5.30 -3.96 7.46
CA ALA A 211 5.84 -5.19 8.01
C ALA A 211 4.92 -6.38 7.71
N LEU A 212 5.48 -7.43 7.12
CA LEU A 212 4.76 -8.63 6.69
C LEU A 212 3.96 -9.28 7.83
N ASP A 213 4.50 -9.28 9.04
CA ASP A 213 3.83 -9.81 10.24
C ASP A 213 2.59 -8.98 10.62
N LEU A 214 2.69 -7.65 10.44
CA LEU A 214 1.58 -6.74 10.70
C LEU A 214 0.51 -6.88 9.61
N ALA A 215 0.89 -6.98 8.35
CA ALA A 215 -0.03 -7.26 7.24
C ALA A 215 -0.81 -8.56 7.48
N ASN A 216 -0.10 -9.64 7.82
CA ASN A 216 -0.72 -10.93 8.15
C ASN A 216 -1.65 -10.86 9.37
N PHE A 217 -1.31 -10.03 10.36
CA PHE A 217 -2.19 -9.83 11.52
C PHE A 217 -3.53 -9.20 11.10
N TYR A 218 -3.51 -8.09 10.36
CA TYR A 218 -4.72 -7.39 9.93
C TYR A 218 -5.59 -8.22 8.98
N ARG A 219 -4.96 -8.94 8.05
CA ARG A 219 -5.68 -9.88 7.16
C ARG A 219 -6.31 -11.03 7.96
N GLY A 220 -5.61 -11.52 8.98
CA GLY A 220 -6.14 -12.54 9.90
C GLY A 220 -7.27 -12.04 10.79
N LEU A 221 -7.50 -10.73 10.90
CA LEU A 221 -8.72 -10.15 11.47
C LEU A 221 -9.93 -10.28 10.53
N GLY A 222 -9.77 -10.76 9.30
CA GLY A 222 -10.81 -10.76 8.28
C GLY A 222 -10.98 -9.41 7.57
N ILE A 223 -9.97 -8.54 7.62
CA ILE A 223 -9.94 -7.26 6.91
C ILE A 223 -9.22 -7.45 5.58
N THR A 224 -9.84 -7.00 4.49
CA THR A 224 -9.19 -6.90 3.18
C THR A 224 -8.17 -5.78 3.27
N LEU A 225 -6.90 -6.14 3.39
CA LEU A 225 -5.80 -5.21 3.44
C LEU A 225 -5.11 -5.17 2.08
N LEU A 226 -5.24 -4.06 1.39
CA LEU A 226 -4.64 -3.81 0.09
C LEU A 226 -3.43 -2.89 0.26
N GLN A 227 -2.31 -3.27 -0.30
CA GLN A 227 -1.11 -2.46 -0.33
C GLN A 227 -0.97 -1.79 -1.68
N GLY A 228 -0.49 -0.55 -1.70
CA GLY A 228 -0.18 0.18 -2.90
C GLY A 228 1.18 0.87 -2.78
N TYR A 229 1.87 0.95 -3.91
CA TYR A 229 3.15 1.64 -4.04
C TYR A 229 3.03 2.78 -5.03
N GLY A 230 3.71 3.87 -4.72
CA GLY A 230 3.83 5.03 -5.59
C GLY A 230 4.57 6.17 -4.93
N LEU A 231 4.85 7.17 -5.74
CA LEU A 231 5.65 8.34 -5.40
C LEU A 231 4.86 9.61 -5.73
N SER A 232 5.35 10.76 -5.33
CA SER A 232 4.79 12.04 -5.79
C SER A 232 4.89 12.17 -7.30
N GLU A 233 5.98 11.68 -7.87
CA GLU A 233 6.27 11.66 -9.31
C GLU A 233 5.34 10.74 -10.10
N THR A 234 4.64 9.83 -9.43
CA THR A 234 3.65 8.92 -10.04
C THR A 234 2.20 9.28 -9.67
N THR A 235 1.95 10.49 -9.16
CA THR A 235 0.62 11.01 -8.79
C THR A 235 -0.11 10.12 -7.77
N GLY A 236 0.63 9.45 -6.90
CA GLY A 236 0.12 8.46 -5.97
C GLY A 236 0.37 7.03 -6.46
N PRO A 237 -0.60 6.11 -6.36
CA PRO A 237 -0.33 4.70 -6.62
C PRO A 237 -0.02 4.44 -8.09
N ILE A 238 1.18 3.86 -8.35
CA ILE A 238 1.56 3.30 -9.64
C ILE A 238 1.26 1.80 -9.69
N SER A 239 1.16 1.17 -8.52
CA SER A 239 0.67 -0.19 -8.33
C SER A 239 -0.20 -0.30 -7.09
N VAL A 240 -1.11 -1.25 -7.10
CA VAL A 240 -1.96 -1.58 -5.96
C VAL A 240 -2.47 -3.02 -6.07
N GLU A 241 -2.68 -3.65 -4.93
CA GLU A 241 -3.37 -4.92 -4.82
C GLU A 241 -4.87 -4.76 -5.09
N THR A 242 -5.51 -5.83 -5.54
CA THR A 242 -6.96 -5.87 -5.73
C THR A 242 -7.61 -6.75 -4.66
N PRO A 243 -8.91 -6.59 -4.36
CA PRO A 243 -9.61 -7.46 -3.40
C PRO A 243 -9.60 -8.95 -3.77
N GLN A 244 -9.35 -9.26 -5.03
CA GLN A 244 -9.28 -10.62 -5.56
C GLN A 244 -7.89 -11.23 -5.40
N ASP A 245 -6.83 -10.40 -5.45
CA ASP A 245 -5.45 -10.88 -5.37
C ASP A 245 -4.59 -9.86 -4.60
N PHE A 246 -4.20 -10.24 -3.38
CA PHE A 246 -3.52 -9.34 -2.44
C PHE A 246 -2.56 -10.13 -1.51
N PRO A 247 -1.48 -10.73 -2.03
CA PRO A 247 -0.48 -11.41 -1.21
C PRO A 247 0.22 -10.41 -0.27
N PRO A 248 0.46 -10.78 1.00
CA PRO A 248 0.87 -9.83 2.03
C PRO A 248 2.29 -9.25 1.86
N ASP A 249 3.07 -9.77 0.94
CA ASP A 249 4.44 -9.36 0.62
C ASP A 249 4.55 -8.60 -0.73
N SER A 250 3.41 -8.21 -1.30
CA SER A 250 3.29 -7.52 -2.58
C SER A 250 2.76 -6.11 -2.39
N VAL A 251 2.96 -5.28 -3.40
CA VAL A 251 2.30 -3.98 -3.58
C VAL A 251 1.41 -3.98 -4.84
N GLY A 252 1.05 -5.18 -5.29
CA GLY A 252 0.06 -5.42 -6.35
C GLY A 252 0.58 -5.30 -7.77
N PHE A 253 -0.33 -4.95 -8.67
CA PHE A 253 -0.13 -4.86 -10.10
C PHE A 253 -0.02 -3.41 -10.56
N PRO A 254 0.53 -3.16 -11.76
CA PRO A 254 0.50 -1.84 -12.37
C PRO A 254 -0.92 -1.26 -12.41
N TRP A 255 -1.07 -0.02 -11.96
CA TRP A 255 -2.32 0.71 -12.16
C TRP A 255 -2.58 0.84 -13.66
N PRO A 256 -3.80 0.56 -14.16
CA PRO A 256 -4.10 0.58 -15.58
C PRO A 256 -3.68 1.89 -16.28
N GLY A 257 -3.10 1.77 -17.46
CA GLY A 257 -2.50 2.90 -18.19
C GLY A 257 -1.05 3.21 -17.81
N ASN A 258 -0.46 2.42 -16.91
CA ASN A 258 0.95 2.51 -16.55
C ASN A 258 1.70 1.21 -16.89
N ARG A 259 3.01 1.31 -17.05
CA ARG A 259 3.93 0.22 -17.33
C ARG A 259 5.08 0.24 -16.33
N MET A 260 5.60 -0.92 -16.02
CA MET A 260 6.74 -1.10 -15.13
C MET A 260 7.72 -2.09 -15.74
N LYS A 261 9.01 -1.89 -15.47
CA LYS A 261 10.07 -2.85 -15.75
C LYS A 261 11.19 -2.75 -14.72
N ILE A 262 11.93 -3.82 -14.57
CA ILE A 262 13.11 -3.87 -13.71
C ILE A 262 14.34 -3.66 -14.61
N ALA A 263 15.14 -2.65 -14.28
CA ALA A 263 16.41 -2.39 -14.96
C ALA A 263 17.47 -3.46 -14.59
N PRO A 264 18.56 -3.61 -15.36
CA PRO A 264 19.62 -4.60 -15.08
C PRO A 264 20.25 -4.48 -13.69
N ASP A 265 20.22 -3.30 -13.09
CA ASP A 265 20.72 -3.03 -11.73
C ASP A 265 19.67 -3.20 -10.63
N GLY A 266 18.49 -3.72 -10.98
CA GLY A 266 17.38 -3.98 -10.07
C GLY A 266 16.46 -2.78 -9.80
N GLU A 267 16.73 -1.60 -10.40
CA GLU A 267 15.90 -0.41 -10.23
C GLU A 267 14.54 -0.56 -10.93
N LEU A 268 13.46 -0.20 -10.23
CA LEU A 268 12.14 -0.11 -10.84
C LEU A 268 12.04 1.14 -11.73
N LEU A 269 11.69 0.92 -12.98
CA LEU A 269 11.39 1.97 -13.95
C LEU A 269 9.88 1.96 -14.25
N VAL A 270 9.28 3.15 -14.31
CA VAL A 270 7.84 3.30 -14.52
C VAL A 270 7.53 4.31 -15.63
N GLN A 271 6.46 4.07 -16.37
CA GLN A 271 5.98 4.92 -17.47
C GLN A 271 4.46 4.88 -17.52
N GLY A 272 3.81 5.98 -17.86
CA GLY A 272 2.36 5.98 -18.11
C GLY A 272 1.63 7.24 -17.68
N ILE A 273 0.31 7.11 -17.61
CA ILE A 273 -0.62 8.24 -17.39
C ILE A 273 -0.47 8.91 -16.02
N SER A 274 0.03 8.17 -15.03
CA SER A 274 0.23 8.68 -13.67
C SER A 274 1.57 9.41 -13.51
N VAL A 275 2.52 9.22 -14.44
CA VAL A 275 3.88 9.77 -14.32
C VAL A 275 3.91 11.26 -14.61
N SER A 276 4.52 12.03 -13.71
CA SER A 276 4.59 13.51 -13.80
C SER A 276 5.44 13.99 -14.96
N LYS A 277 5.33 15.28 -15.28
CA LYS A 277 6.14 15.93 -16.32
C LYS A 277 7.60 16.16 -15.92
N GLY A 278 7.90 16.14 -14.62
CA GLY A 278 9.22 16.44 -14.08
C GLY A 278 9.18 17.36 -12.88
N TYR A 279 10.29 18.02 -12.62
CA TYR A 279 10.47 18.91 -11.46
C TYR A 279 10.42 20.38 -11.87
N HIS A 280 9.67 21.16 -11.10
CA HIS A 280 9.48 22.60 -11.31
C HIS A 280 10.82 23.35 -11.27
N ASN A 281 11.13 24.05 -12.34
CA ASN A 281 12.37 24.84 -12.51
C ASN A 281 13.68 24.05 -12.28
N LEU A 282 13.67 22.73 -12.45
CA LEU A 282 14.83 21.84 -12.30
C LEU A 282 15.01 20.94 -13.55
N PRO A 283 15.39 21.51 -14.71
CA PRO A 283 15.49 20.75 -15.96
C PRO A 283 16.54 19.65 -15.91
N GLU A 284 17.69 19.89 -15.25
CA GLU A 284 18.77 18.90 -15.11
C GLU A 284 18.33 17.70 -14.28
N ALA A 285 17.71 17.96 -13.11
CA ALA A 285 17.16 16.90 -12.26
C ALA A 285 16.03 16.12 -12.96
N THR A 286 15.26 16.80 -13.81
CA THR A 286 14.23 16.16 -14.62
C THR A 286 14.88 15.23 -15.66
N ALA A 287 15.88 15.70 -16.40
CA ALA A 287 16.59 14.90 -17.41
C ALA A 287 17.32 13.68 -16.79
N GLU A 288 17.82 13.80 -15.55
CA GLU A 288 18.44 12.69 -14.81
C GLU A 288 17.41 11.62 -14.41
N ALA A 289 16.23 12.06 -13.98
CA ALA A 289 15.19 11.17 -13.45
C ALA A 289 14.33 10.52 -14.54
N TYR A 290 14.16 11.19 -15.70
CA TYR A 290 13.32 10.73 -16.81
C TYR A 290 14.19 10.43 -18.03
N VAL A 291 14.45 9.15 -18.28
CA VAL A 291 15.33 8.69 -19.37
C VAL A 291 14.53 7.82 -20.32
N ASP A 292 14.58 8.13 -21.62
CA ASP A 292 13.88 7.39 -22.70
C ASP A 292 12.38 7.18 -22.43
N GLY A 293 11.74 8.17 -21.80
CA GLY A 293 10.31 8.12 -21.45
C GLY A 293 9.99 7.30 -20.19
N TRP A 294 11.00 6.78 -19.49
CA TRP A 294 10.85 6.06 -18.22
C TRP A 294 11.30 6.93 -17.05
N PHE A 295 10.50 6.95 -16.01
CA PHE A 295 10.88 7.54 -14.73
C PHE A 295 11.65 6.51 -13.89
N LYS A 296 12.81 6.91 -13.40
CA LYS A 296 13.69 6.15 -12.49
C LYS A 296 13.23 6.39 -11.07
N THR A 297 12.66 5.36 -10.44
CA THR A 297 12.08 5.51 -9.09
C THR A 297 13.12 5.65 -7.99
N GLY A 298 14.32 5.14 -8.21
CA GLY A 298 15.35 4.98 -7.18
C GLY A 298 15.06 3.81 -6.22
N ASP A 299 13.97 3.09 -6.41
CA ASP A 299 13.60 1.93 -5.60
C ASP A 299 14.01 0.64 -6.32
N LEU A 300 14.48 -0.34 -5.56
CA LEU A 300 14.78 -1.68 -6.03
C LEU A 300 13.54 -2.54 -5.90
N ALA A 301 13.29 -3.38 -6.90
CA ALA A 301 12.09 -4.19 -6.91
C ALA A 301 12.29 -5.51 -7.65
N SER A 302 11.33 -6.41 -7.47
CA SER A 302 11.17 -7.63 -8.27
C SER A 302 9.72 -7.78 -8.69
N ILE A 303 9.50 -8.48 -9.79
CA ILE A 303 8.17 -8.87 -10.27
C ILE A 303 8.17 -10.40 -10.29
N ASP A 304 7.17 -11.01 -9.63
CA ASP A 304 7.07 -12.46 -9.62
C ASP A 304 6.38 -13.00 -10.89
N ASP A 305 6.31 -14.33 -11.00
CA ASP A 305 5.73 -15.02 -12.16
C ASP A 305 4.22 -14.73 -12.36
N ARG A 306 3.56 -14.16 -11.36
CA ARG A 306 2.16 -13.74 -11.41
C ARG A 306 2.00 -12.24 -11.72
N GLY A 307 3.11 -11.50 -11.84
CA GLY A 307 3.13 -10.07 -12.12
C GLY A 307 3.01 -9.18 -10.88
N HIS A 308 3.09 -9.73 -9.67
CA HIS A 308 3.09 -8.91 -8.46
C HIS A 308 4.42 -8.19 -8.27
N LEU A 309 4.32 -6.89 -8.03
CA LEU A 309 5.46 -6.06 -7.68
C LEU A 309 5.81 -6.23 -6.19
N ARG A 310 7.10 -6.40 -5.91
CA ARG A 310 7.67 -6.37 -4.55
C ARG A 310 8.78 -5.34 -4.51
N ILE A 311 8.67 -4.38 -3.60
CA ILE A 311 9.75 -3.43 -3.33
C ILE A 311 10.73 -4.10 -2.37
N THR A 312 12.02 -4.07 -2.73
CA THR A 312 13.09 -4.76 -1.98
C THR A 312 14.06 -3.81 -1.30
N GLY A 313 13.91 -2.51 -1.53
CA GLY A 313 14.70 -1.47 -0.87
C GLY A 313 14.89 -0.23 -1.73
N ARG A 314 15.75 0.67 -1.26
CA ARG A 314 16.16 1.88 -1.98
C ARG A 314 17.59 1.79 -2.47
N LYS A 315 17.81 2.15 -3.72
CA LYS A 315 19.13 2.08 -4.36
C LYS A 315 20.20 2.93 -3.64
N LYS A 316 19.82 4.12 -3.17
CA LYS A 316 20.70 5.06 -2.45
C LYS A 316 20.92 4.68 -0.98
N GLU A 317 20.12 3.81 -0.43
CA GLU A 317 20.17 3.39 0.98
C GLU A 317 20.86 2.03 1.15
N LEU A 318 21.31 1.40 0.05
CA LEU A 318 22.04 0.14 0.13
C LEU A 318 23.37 0.33 0.87
N ILE A 319 23.58 -0.45 1.90
CA ILE A 319 24.86 -0.57 2.61
C ILE A 319 25.67 -1.62 1.89
N VAL A 320 26.85 -1.23 1.41
CA VAL A 320 27.84 -2.17 0.85
C VAL A 320 28.72 -2.67 1.97
N THR A 321 28.57 -3.93 2.36
CA THR A 321 29.41 -4.53 3.38
C THR A 321 30.88 -4.64 2.92
N ALA A 322 31.81 -4.80 3.85
CA ALA A 322 33.24 -5.00 3.53
C ALA A 322 33.52 -6.19 2.58
N GLY A 323 32.60 -7.16 2.53
CA GLY A 323 32.66 -8.31 1.60
C GLY A 323 31.99 -8.05 0.24
N GLY A 324 31.59 -6.78 -0.07
CA GLY A 324 30.93 -6.41 -1.33
C GLY A 324 29.47 -6.83 -1.46
N LYS A 325 28.84 -7.29 -0.38
CA LYS A 325 27.41 -7.65 -0.40
C LYS A 325 26.55 -6.41 -0.13
N ASN A 326 25.56 -6.18 -0.98
CA ASN A 326 24.56 -5.15 -0.78
C ASN A 326 23.52 -5.62 0.26
N VAL A 327 23.27 -4.78 1.25
CA VAL A 327 22.27 -5.00 2.30
C VAL A 327 21.31 -3.81 2.30
N SER A 328 20.01 -4.09 2.22
CA SER A 328 18.98 -3.07 2.42
C SER A 328 18.73 -2.89 3.92
N PRO A 329 19.00 -1.72 4.50
CA PRO A 329 18.69 -1.42 5.91
C PRO A 329 17.23 -1.67 6.25
N GLU A 330 16.34 -1.24 5.38
CA GLU A 330 14.89 -1.30 5.53
C GLU A 330 14.39 -2.73 5.80
N VAL A 331 14.90 -3.74 5.09
CA VAL A 331 14.53 -5.15 5.28
C VAL A 331 14.92 -5.64 6.68
N LEU A 332 16.06 -5.22 7.19
CA LEU A 332 16.52 -5.56 8.53
C LEU A 332 15.73 -4.82 9.61
N GLU A 333 15.51 -3.53 9.41
CA GLU A 333 14.72 -2.68 10.30
C GLU A 333 13.29 -3.20 10.42
N GLU A 334 12.67 -3.56 9.30
CA GLU A 334 11.31 -4.12 9.25
C GLU A 334 11.23 -5.45 10.02
N SER A 335 12.18 -6.34 9.82
CA SER A 335 12.21 -7.65 10.50
C SER A 335 12.35 -7.53 12.02
N LEU A 336 13.05 -6.51 12.50
CA LEU A 336 13.34 -6.28 13.90
C LEU A 336 12.33 -5.33 14.58
N SER A 337 11.66 -4.47 13.83
CA SER A 337 10.69 -3.48 14.36
C SER A 337 9.49 -4.12 15.07
N THR A 338 9.19 -5.38 14.76
CA THR A 338 8.11 -6.15 15.40
C THR A 338 8.49 -6.76 16.74
N HIS A 339 9.76 -6.64 17.15
CA HIS A 339 10.24 -7.20 18.42
C HIS A 339 9.72 -6.37 19.60
N PRO A 340 9.11 -6.99 20.64
CA PRO A 340 8.41 -6.27 21.72
C PRO A 340 9.31 -5.38 22.59
N LEU A 341 10.63 -5.55 22.55
CA LEU A 341 11.61 -4.75 23.29
C LEU A 341 12.25 -3.65 22.44
N ILE A 342 11.94 -3.56 21.15
CA ILE A 342 12.52 -2.58 20.22
C ILE A 342 11.46 -1.53 19.92
N ALA A 343 11.70 -0.28 20.33
CA ALA A 343 10.80 0.84 20.03
C ALA A 343 11.10 1.47 18.68
N ASN A 344 12.38 1.62 18.35
CA ASN A 344 12.87 2.10 17.07
C ASN A 344 14.20 1.41 16.76
N ILE A 345 14.47 1.21 15.49
CA ILE A 345 15.72 0.62 15.01
C ILE A 345 16.19 1.40 13.79
N ILE A 346 17.49 1.57 13.67
CA ILE A 346 18.18 2.14 12.51
C ILE A 346 19.38 1.25 12.24
N VAL A 347 19.51 0.81 11.01
CA VAL A 347 20.66 0.05 10.51
C VAL A 347 21.57 1.02 9.76
N VAL A 348 22.83 1.08 10.18
CA VAL A 348 23.86 1.97 9.61
C VAL A 348 25.08 1.18 9.18
#